data_638a0094ace5af4fea9b69c18e7e5ccd
#
_entry.id   638a0094ace5af4fea9b69c18e7e5ccd
#
_cell.length_a   1.000
_cell.length_b   1.000
_cell.length_c   1.000
_cell.angle_alpha   90.00
_cell.angle_beta   90.00
_cell.angle_gamma   90.00
#
_symmetry.space_group_name_H-M   'P 1'
#
loop_
_entity.id
_entity.type
_entity.pdbx_description
1 polymer ?
#
loop_
_entity_poly.entity_id
_entity_poly.type
_entity_poly.pdbx_seq_one_letter_code
_entity_poly.pdbx_strand_id
1 'polypeptide(L)'
;MTTDLATTRPALTMLSDEETMFRDAVAAFADEEVRPRVHAMDQAAKLDPALIPHYFELGLMGIAVPEQYGGAGGTLMMVTLAVEAISRVDASAAILMDVQNTLVNYPITRYGNESQKSTYLPQLATEKVGAYALSEPGSGSDAFGLATRAEQRGDHWVLNGRKLWITNGAEAEIFVVFANANPDAGYKGITAFIIERDFPGFAVGKKEDKLGIRASSTTELILDNCQVPAANVLGEVGKGYKIAIETLNEGRIGIGAQMIGVASGALAAALAYTQERQQFGRAVGDFQAVQFQLAQAATELEAARLMVYNAARLKDAQKPFTREAAMAKLFSSQVCERVTSLCVELFGGYGYTKDYPVEKFYRDAKIGTIYEGTSNMQLQTIAKMLAQ
;
A
#
# COMPACT_ATOMS: atom_id res chain seq x y z
N MET A 1 -19.46 -5.62 46.54
CA MET A 1 -19.70 -6.00 45.13
C MET A 1 -19.26 -4.84 44.27
N THR A 2 -18.00 -4.81 43.87
CA THR A 2 -17.49 -3.84 42.88
C THR A 2 -17.94 -4.33 41.51
N THR A 3 -18.94 -3.70 40.93
CA THR A 3 -19.28 -3.84 39.53
C THR A 3 -18.09 -3.42 38.71
N ASP A 4 -17.42 -4.41 38.17
CA ASP A 4 -16.41 -4.24 37.11
C ASP A 4 -17.13 -3.55 35.95
N LEU A 5 -16.94 -2.25 35.81
CA LEU A 5 -17.41 -1.48 34.68
C LEU A 5 -16.69 -2.06 33.48
N ALA A 6 -17.37 -2.96 32.77
CA ALA A 6 -16.93 -3.48 31.51
C ALA A 6 -16.46 -2.26 30.68
N THR A 7 -15.17 -2.16 30.47
CA THR A 7 -14.57 -1.16 29.61
C THR A 7 -15.23 -1.31 28.25
N THR A 8 -16.19 -0.44 27.95
CA THR A 8 -16.84 -0.38 26.65
C THR A 8 -15.71 -0.16 25.63
N ARG A 9 -15.46 -1.17 24.83
CA ARG A 9 -14.50 -1.02 23.72
C ARG A 9 -15.03 0.05 22.80
N PRO A 10 -14.22 1.05 22.44
CA PRO A 10 -14.65 2.06 21.47
C PRO A 10 -15.04 1.39 20.17
N ALA A 11 -16.01 1.95 19.45
CA ALA A 11 -16.35 1.48 18.12
C ALA A 11 -15.11 1.58 17.20
N LEU A 12 -14.96 0.66 16.24
CA LEU A 12 -13.77 0.57 15.38
C LEU A 12 -13.46 1.86 14.63
N THR A 13 -14.48 2.62 14.27
CA THR A 13 -14.36 3.91 13.56
C THR A 13 -14.30 5.12 14.50
N MET A 14 -14.37 4.93 15.82
CA MET A 14 -14.08 6.01 16.77
C MET A 14 -12.57 6.18 16.88
N LEU A 15 -12.10 7.32 16.41
CA LEU A 15 -10.71 7.71 16.49
C LEU A 15 -10.44 8.43 17.80
N SER A 16 -9.23 8.32 18.33
CA SER A 16 -8.75 9.19 19.39
C SER A 16 -8.60 10.63 18.87
N ASP A 17 -8.45 11.58 19.80
CA ASP A 17 -8.18 12.97 19.42
C ASP A 17 -6.90 13.09 18.57
N GLU A 18 -5.85 12.37 18.94
CA GLU A 18 -4.59 12.32 18.20
C GLU A 18 -4.76 11.73 16.79
N GLU A 19 -5.44 10.60 16.66
CA GLU A 19 -5.74 9.99 15.36
C GLU A 19 -6.61 10.90 14.48
N THR A 20 -7.55 11.63 15.10
CA THR A 20 -8.41 12.59 14.39
C THR A 20 -7.59 13.76 13.88
N MET A 21 -6.77 14.39 14.74
CA MET A 21 -5.90 15.50 14.36
C MET A 21 -4.91 15.07 13.26
N PHE A 22 -4.31 13.91 13.39
CA PHE A 22 -3.38 13.36 12.39
C PHE A 22 -4.08 13.13 11.04
N ARG A 23 -5.22 12.44 11.02
CA ARG A 23 -6.01 12.21 9.80
C ARG A 23 -6.39 13.53 9.13
N ASP A 24 -6.84 14.50 9.89
CA ASP A 24 -7.30 15.79 9.36
C ASP A 24 -6.13 16.61 8.78
N ALA A 25 -4.95 16.55 9.40
CA ALA A 25 -3.73 17.15 8.86
C ALA A 25 -3.30 16.50 7.54
N VAL A 26 -3.34 15.17 7.47
CA VAL A 26 -3.03 14.44 6.23
C VAL A 26 -4.07 14.71 5.14
N ALA A 27 -5.35 14.81 5.49
CA ALA A 27 -6.41 15.16 4.55
C ALA A 27 -6.23 16.57 3.98
N ALA A 28 -5.88 17.54 4.82
CA ALA A 28 -5.56 18.91 4.40
C ALA A 28 -4.37 18.90 3.40
N PHE A 29 -3.29 18.24 3.74
CA PHE A 29 -2.14 18.06 2.83
C PHE A 29 -2.57 17.43 1.48
N ALA A 30 -3.40 16.40 1.51
CA ALA A 30 -3.87 15.76 0.30
C ALA A 30 -4.70 16.72 -0.57
N ASP A 31 -5.57 17.52 0.04
CA ASP A 31 -6.41 18.48 -0.68
C ASP A 31 -5.61 19.69 -1.20
N GLU A 32 -4.66 20.19 -0.43
CA GLU A 32 -3.90 21.41 -0.75
C GLU A 32 -2.72 21.14 -1.69
N GLU A 33 -1.97 20.05 -1.47
CA GLU A 33 -0.74 19.78 -2.18
C GLU A 33 -0.88 18.69 -3.27
N VAL A 34 -1.65 17.62 -3.00
CA VAL A 34 -1.77 16.51 -3.96
C VAL A 34 -2.82 16.82 -5.03
N ARG A 35 -4.03 17.25 -4.63
CA ARG A 35 -5.17 17.46 -5.54
C ARG A 35 -4.86 18.33 -6.76
N PRO A 36 -4.19 19.48 -6.64
CA PRO A 36 -3.89 20.33 -7.80
C PRO A 36 -2.98 19.66 -8.84
N ARG A 37 -2.21 18.64 -8.43
CA ARG A 37 -1.22 17.95 -9.26
C ARG A 37 -1.75 16.68 -9.92
N VAL A 38 -2.90 16.13 -9.47
CA VAL A 38 -3.41 14.80 -9.86
C VAL A 38 -3.51 14.64 -11.37
N HIS A 39 -4.15 15.61 -12.07
CA HIS A 39 -4.35 15.52 -13.51
C HIS A 39 -3.02 15.50 -14.28
N ALA A 40 -2.10 16.40 -13.95
CA ALA A 40 -0.78 16.47 -14.58
C ALA A 40 0.05 15.20 -14.31
N MET A 41 0.02 14.68 -13.09
CA MET A 41 0.70 13.44 -12.72
C MET A 41 0.15 12.22 -13.47
N ASP A 42 -1.18 12.10 -13.60
CA ASP A 42 -1.79 10.98 -14.34
C ASP A 42 -1.46 11.07 -15.83
N GLN A 43 -1.52 12.25 -16.44
CA GLN A 43 -1.15 12.46 -17.84
C GLN A 43 0.32 12.13 -18.11
N ALA A 44 1.22 12.65 -17.28
CA ALA A 44 2.66 12.41 -17.40
C ALA A 44 3.05 10.98 -17.00
N ALA A 45 2.13 10.23 -16.39
CA ALA A 45 2.40 8.94 -15.75
C ALA A 45 3.60 9.02 -14.81
N LYS A 46 3.76 10.12 -14.07
CA LYS A 46 4.91 10.38 -13.18
C LYS A 46 4.46 11.17 -11.96
N LEU A 47 4.93 10.75 -10.78
CA LEU A 47 4.75 11.51 -9.56
C LEU A 47 5.50 12.84 -9.68
N ASP A 48 4.88 13.92 -9.20
CA ASP A 48 5.56 15.20 -9.05
C ASP A 48 6.65 15.05 -7.96
N PRO A 49 7.94 15.16 -8.30
CA PRO A 49 9.00 14.98 -7.34
C PRO A 49 8.98 16.02 -6.21
N ALA A 50 8.31 17.16 -6.40
CA ALA A 50 8.15 18.16 -5.36
C ALA A 50 7.29 17.69 -4.18
N LEU A 51 6.49 16.63 -4.35
CA LEU A 51 5.71 16.06 -3.26
C LEU A 51 6.59 15.26 -2.27
N ILE A 52 7.68 14.64 -2.71
CA ILE A 52 8.48 13.73 -1.88
C ILE A 52 9.04 14.42 -0.63
N PRO A 53 9.66 15.61 -0.73
CA PRO A 53 10.09 16.36 0.46
C PRO A 53 8.97 16.62 1.47
N HIS A 54 7.77 16.99 1.00
CA HIS A 54 6.64 17.25 1.88
C HIS A 54 6.18 16.00 2.65
N TYR A 55 6.28 14.79 2.04
CA TYR A 55 6.00 13.55 2.75
C TYR A 55 6.98 13.31 3.90
N PHE A 56 8.26 13.65 3.72
CA PHE A 56 9.26 13.56 4.77
C PHE A 56 9.05 14.63 5.85
N GLU A 57 8.81 15.88 5.48
CA GLU A 57 8.55 17.00 6.40
C GLU A 57 7.36 16.74 7.32
N LEU A 58 6.31 16.09 6.80
CA LEU A 58 5.13 15.69 7.56
C LEU A 58 5.29 14.36 8.32
N GLY A 59 6.48 13.72 8.26
CA GLY A 59 6.75 12.45 8.90
C GLY A 59 5.99 11.25 8.31
N LEU A 60 5.36 11.41 7.14
CA LEU A 60 4.53 10.37 6.51
C LEU A 60 5.34 9.17 6.01
N MET A 61 6.64 9.36 5.77
CA MET A 61 7.52 8.27 5.31
C MET A 61 8.02 7.39 6.47
N GLY A 62 7.86 7.83 7.72
CA GLY A 62 8.31 7.12 8.92
C GLY A 62 7.26 7.01 10.02
N ILE A 63 5.95 6.91 9.68
CA ILE A 63 4.85 6.92 10.66
C ILE A 63 5.06 5.86 11.75
N ALA A 64 5.30 4.60 11.38
CA ALA A 64 5.44 3.49 12.30
C ALA A 64 6.91 3.17 12.68
N VAL A 65 7.86 3.97 12.23
CA VAL A 65 9.27 3.84 12.65
C VAL A 65 9.42 4.37 14.07
N PRO A 66 10.08 3.63 14.98
CA PRO A 66 10.29 4.10 16.36
C PRO A 66 11.05 5.44 16.43
N GLU A 67 10.69 6.29 17.37
CA GLU A 67 11.29 7.62 17.57
C GLU A 67 12.82 7.59 17.71
N GLN A 68 13.35 6.56 18.37
CA GLN A 68 14.79 6.36 18.52
C GLN A 68 15.54 6.21 17.19
N TYR A 69 14.86 5.90 16.09
CA TYR A 69 15.38 5.83 14.74
C TYR A 69 14.87 6.96 13.84
N GLY A 70 14.37 8.05 14.43
CA GLY A 70 13.93 9.25 13.71
C GLY A 70 12.54 9.18 13.09
N GLY A 71 11.72 8.17 13.38
CA GLY A 71 10.34 8.09 12.96
C GLY A 71 9.36 8.76 13.93
N ALA A 72 8.07 8.69 13.61
CA ALA A 72 7.01 9.29 14.42
C ALA A 72 6.53 8.38 15.58
N GLY A 73 6.96 7.11 15.65
CA GLY A 73 6.54 6.17 16.70
C GLY A 73 5.05 5.80 16.69
N GLY A 74 4.37 6.09 15.57
CA GLY A 74 2.93 5.87 15.41
C GLY A 74 2.55 4.40 15.20
N THR A 75 1.26 4.18 14.97
CA THR A 75 0.66 2.85 14.84
C THR A 75 0.34 2.50 13.39
N LEU A 76 0.05 1.22 13.10
CA LEU A 76 -0.47 0.81 11.79
C LEU A 76 -1.84 1.45 11.52
N MET A 77 -2.64 1.72 12.55
CA MET A 77 -3.87 2.49 12.38
C MET A 77 -3.61 3.89 11.84
N MET A 78 -2.58 4.59 12.31
CA MET A 78 -2.20 5.91 11.76
C MET A 78 -1.72 5.80 10.30
N VAL A 79 -0.94 4.77 9.96
CA VAL A 79 -0.59 4.48 8.54
C VAL A 79 -1.86 4.27 7.71
N THR A 80 -2.82 3.47 8.21
CA THR A 80 -4.12 3.21 7.56
C THR A 80 -4.90 4.50 7.30
N LEU A 81 -4.98 5.39 8.29
CA LEU A 81 -5.66 6.69 8.17
C LEU A 81 -5.00 7.60 7.12
N ALA A 82 -3.67 7.65 7.10
CA ALA A 82 -2.93 8.44 6.14
C ALA A 82 -3.11 7.91 4.70
N VAL A 83 -3.01 6.60 4.51
CA VAL A 83 -3.24 5.96 3.20
C VAL A 83 -4.66 6.22 2.70
N GLU A 84 -5.69 6.06 3.55
CA GLU A 84 -7.07 6.36 3.19
C GLU A 84 -7.26 7.83 2.81
N ALA A 85 -6.75 8.76 3.61
CA ALA A 85 -6.90 10.20 3.39
C ALA A 85 -6.26 10.66 2.07
N ILE A 86 -5.04 10.21 1.76
CA ILE A 86 -4.37 10.56 0.51
C ILE A 86 -5.04 9.87 -0.69
N SER A 87 -5.44 8.59 -0.54
CA SER A 87 -6.08 7.82 -1.61
C SER A 87 -7.44 8.37 -2.02
N ARG A 88 -8.13 9.08 -1.13
CA ARG A 88 -9.35 9.84 -1.44
C ARG A 88 -9.11 10.91 -2.51
N VAL A 89 -7.88 11.34 -2.67
CA VAL A 89 -7.44 12.32 -3.66
C VAL A 89 -6.70 11.65 -4.82
N ASP A 90 -5.69 10.83 -4.51
CA ASP A 90 -4.87 10.14 -5.51
C ASP A 90 -4.24 8.85 -4.96
N ALA A 91 -4.58 7.72 -5.57
CA ALA A 91 -4.04 6.42 -5.20
C ALA A 91 -2.55 6.28 -5.51
N SER A 92 -2.05 6.97 -6.56
CA SER A 92 -0.63 6.93 -6.92
C SER A 92 0.25 7.62 -5.88
N ALA A 93 -0.24 8.74 -5.35
CA ALA A 93 0.44 9.48 -4.29
C ALA A 93 0.43 8.69 -2.97
N ALA A 94 -0.69 8.01 -2.65
CA ALA A 94 -0.83 7.23 -1.43
C ALA A 94 0.09 6.00 -1.39
N ILE A 95 0.24 5.29 -2.52
CA ILE A 95 1.03 4.04 -2.55
C ILE A 95 2.52 4.29 -2.29
N LEU A 96 3.03 5.51 -2.55
CA LEU A 96 4.41 5.88 -2.23
C LEU A 96 4.72 5.64 -0.76
N MET A 97 3.90 6.22 0.12
CA MET A 97 4.09 6.14 1.56
C MET A 97 3.59 4.81 2.15
N ASP A 98 2.61 4.16 1.53
CA ASP A 98 2.14 2.85 1.97
C ASP A 98 3.26 1.82 1.87
N VAL A 99 3.87 1.67 0.69
CA VAL A 99 5.01 0.76 0.48
C VAL A 99 6.18 1.10 1.41
N GLN A 100 6.47 2.38 1.61
CA GLN A 100 7.51 2.84 2.55
C GLN A 100 7.27 2.28 3.95
N ASN A 101 6.08 2.48 4.50
CA ASN A 101 5.78 2.10 5.89
C ASN A 101 5.55 0.59 6.05
N THR A 102 4.71 -0.01 5.19
CA THR A 102 4.24 -1.39 5.37
C THR A 102 5.21 -2.44 4.82
N LEU A 103 5.94 -2.14 3.75
CA LEU A 103 6.77 -3.13 3.04
C LEU A 103 8.28 -2.91 3.19
N VAL A 104 8.73 -1.71 3.58
CA VAL A 104 10.16 -1.39 3.73
C VAL A 104 10.52 -1.15 5.19
N ASN A 105 9.89 -0.18 5.84
CA ASN A 105 10.20 0.15 7.23
C ASN A 105 9.86 -1.00 8.17
N TYR A 106 8.70 -1.64 7.97
CA TYR A 106 8.26 -2.73 8.83
C TYR A 106 9.25 -3.90 8.87
N PRO A 107 9.65 -4.54 7.75
CA PRO A 107 10.57 -5.67 7.83
C PRO A 107 11.95 -5.28 8.38
N ILE A 108 12.45 -4.06 8.14
CA ILE A 108 13.72 -3.61 8.73
C ILE A 108 13.55 -3.41 10.23
N THR A 109 12.49 -2.79 10.70
CA THR A 109 12.18 -2.61 12.13
C THR A 109 12.05 -3.96 12.83
N ARG A 110 11.39 -4.92 12.19
CA ARG A 110 11.04 -6.22 12.79
C ARG A 110 12.20 -7.22 12.78
N TYR A 111 12.98 -7.27 11.70
CA TYR A 111 13.97 -8.31 11.44
C TYR A 111 15.39 -7.81 11.32
N GLY A 112 15.60 -6.51 11.17
CA GLY A 112 16.93 -5.90 11.15
C GLY A 112 17.64 -6.04 12.49
N ASN A 113 18.95 -6.24 12.44
CA ASN A 113 19.80 -6.10 13.61
C ASN A 113 19.99 -4.60 13.96
N GLU A 114 20.56 -4.30 15.11
CA GLU A 114 20.70 -2.91 15.60
C GLU A 114 21.51 -2.03 14.63
N SER A 115 22.55 -2.57 14.00
CA SER A 115 23.33 -1.84 13.00
C SER A 115 22.47 -1.49 11.77
N GLN A 116 21.69 -2.45 11.26
CA GLN A 116 20.80 -2.21 10.13
C GLN A 116 19.70 -1.19 10.46
N LYS A 117 19.06 -1.31 11.63
CA LYS A 117 18.04 -0.37 12.09
C LYS A 117 18.62 1.05 12.22
N SER A 118 19.76 1.18 12.89
CA SER A 118 20.43 2.48 13.11
C SER A 118 20.95 3.11 11.83
N THR A 119 21.25 2.29 10.81
CA THR A 119 21.72 2.78 9.50
C THR A 119 20.57 3.16 8.60
N TYR A 120 19.56 2.31 8.45
CA TYR A 120 18.58 2.45 7.39
C TYR A 120 17.30 3.17 7.81
N LEU A 121 16.79 2.92 9.05
CA LEU A 121 15.52 3.51 9.47
C LEU A 121 15.55 5.05 9.54
N PRO A 122 16.62 5.72 10.05
CA PRO A 122 16.67 7.17 10.02
C PRO A 122 16.60 7.74 8.60
N GLN A 123 17.34 7.16 7.66
CA GLN A 123 17.34 7.57 6.27
C GLN A 123 15.98 7.37 5.61
N LEU A 124 15.33 6.23 5.86
CA LEU A 124 13.99 5.92 5.33
C LEU A 124 12.90 6.81 5.96
N ALA A 125 13.06 7.24 7.20
CA ALA A 125 12.09 8.12 7.85
C ALA A 125 12.20 9.58 7.41
N THR A 126 13.41 10.05 6.97
CA THR A 126 13.67 11.48 6.82
C THR A 126 14.15 11.92 5.42
N GLU A 127 14.67 11.02 4.58
CA GLU A 127 15.32 11.45 3.32
C GLU A 127 15.23 10.47 2.14
N LYS A 128 15.21 9.15 2.39
CA LYS A 128 15.29 8.13 1.33
C LYS A 128 14.01 7.37 1.13
N VAL A 129 13.61 7.24 -0.11
CA VAL A 129 12.49 6.38 -0.50
C VAL A 129 12.96 4.93 -0.55
N GLY A 130 12.10 4.02 -0.10
CA GLY A 130 12.32 2.58 -0.15
C GLY A 130 11.40 1.86 -1.11
N ALA A 131 11.82 0.68 -1.57
CA ALA A 131 11.02 -0.22 -2.39
C ALA A 131 11.15 -1.67 -1.93
N TYR A 132 10.11 -2.47 -2.21
CA TYR A 132 10.04 -3.88 -1.86
C TYR A 132 10.00 -4.74 -3.13
N ALA A 133 10.91 -5.69 -3.24
CA ALA A 133 11.14 -6.42 -4.48
C ALA A 133 11.12 -7.94 -4.28
N LEU A 134 9.91 -8.51 -4.34
CA LEU A 134 9.67 -9.96 -4.29
C LEU A 134 9.39 -10.52 -5.67
N SER A 135 8.43 -9.95 -6.41
CA SER A 135 7.88 -10.48 -7.66
C SER A 135 8.89 -10.53 -8.81
N GLU A 136 8.76 -11.56 -9.67
CA GLU A 136 9.60 -11.80 -10.84
C GLU A 136 8.74 -12.11 -12.07
N PRO A 137 9.30 -12.16 -13.29
CA PRO A 137 8.56 -12.53 -14.50
C PRO A 137 7.80 -13.86 -14.39
N GLY A 138 8.36 -14.83 -13.70
CA GLY A 138 7.77 -16.17 -13.49
C GLY A 138 7.15 -16.36 -12.10
N SER A 139 7.19 -15.37 -11.22
CA SER A 139 6.79 -15.49 -9.81
C SER A 139 5.93 -14.30 -9.37
N GLY A 140 4.62 -14.43 -9.58
CA GLY A 140 3.60 -13.50 -9.10
C GLY A 140 2.82 -14.10 -7.93
N SER A 141 1.68 -14.77 -8.22
CA SER A 141 0.90 -15.48 -7.18
C SER A 141 1.66 -16.65 -6.57
N ASP A 142 2.52 -17.32 -7.34
CA ASP A 142 3.53 -18.25 -6.82
C ASP A 142 4.76 -17.45 -6.35
N ALA A 143 4.58 -16.72 -5.25
CA ALA A 143 5.54 -15.73 -4.77
C ALA A 143 6.90 -16.32 -4.35
N PHE A 144 6.98 -17.64 -4.18
CA PHE A 144 8.19 -18.32 -3.73
C PHE A 144 8.89 -19.15 -4.82
N GLY A 145 8.35 -19.15 -6.04
CA GLY A 145 9.01 -19.73 -7.23
C GLY A 145 10.10 -18.81 -7.79
N LEU A 146 10.96 -18.24 -6.93
CA LEU A 146 11.95 -17.25 -7.33
C LEU A 146 13.07 -17.86 -8.19
N ALA A 147 13.33 -17.22 -9.34
CA ALA A 147 14.46 -17.52 -10.21
C ALA A 147 15.72 -16.73 -9.83
N THR A 148 15.59 -15.55 -9.18
CA THR A 148 16.73 -14.76 -8.68
C THR A 148 17.55 -15.57 -7.70
N ARG A 149 18.87 -15.64 -7.94
CA ARG A 149 19.84 -16.39 -7.14
C ARG A 149 20.72 -15.47 -6.34
N ALA A 150 21.12 -15.93 -5.14
CA ALA A 150 22.14 -15.30 -4.33
C ALA A 150 23.21 -16.33 -3.99
N GLU A 151 24.48 -16.02 -4.29
CA GLU A 151 25.64 -16.87 -4.01
C GLU A 151 26.57 -16.12 -3.04
N GLN A 152 26.95 -16.76 -1.93
CA GLN A 152 27.89 -16.17 -0.99
C GLN A 152 29.31 -16.31 -1.53
N ARG A 153 30.06 -15.18 -1.56
CA ARG A 153 31.45 -15.11 -1.97
C ARG A 153 32.26 -14.30 -0.94
N GLY A 154 32.84 -15.03 -0.01
CA GLY A 154 33.58 -14.40 1.09
C GLY A 154 32.69 -13.54 1.98
N ASP A 155 32.95 -12.24 2.04
CA ASP A 155 32.25 -11.25 2.87
C ASP A 155 31.06 -10.58 2.18
N HIS A 156 30.69 -11.04 0.98
CA HIS A 156 29.56 -10.49 0.22
C HIS A 156 28.73 -11.60 -0.44
N TRP A 157 27.54 -11.22 -0.90
CA TRP A 157 26.64 -12.00 -1.74
C TRP A 157 26.65 -11.45 -3.15
N VAL A 158 26.60 -12.33 -4.14
CA VAL A 158 26.42 -11.97 -5.54
C VAL A 158 25.01 -12.39 -5.96
N LEU A 159 24.19 -11.39 -6.30
CA LEU A 159 22.81 -11.61 -6.73
C LEU A 159 22.69 -11.50 -8.24
N ASN A 160 21.94 -12.47 -8.84
CA ASN A 160 21.65 -12.50 -10.27
C ASN A 160 20.18 -12.79 -10.50
N GLY A 161 19.49 -11.92 -11.27
CA GLY A 161 18.08 -12.07 -11.61
C GLY A 161 17.41 -10.77 -11.96
N ARG A 162 16.06 -10.81 -12.02
CA ARG A 162 15.24 -9.66 -12.34
C ARG A 162 14.00 -9.64 -11.46
N LYS A 163 13.64 -8.44 -11.00
CA LYS A 163 12.38 -8.21 -10.28
C LYS A 163 11.45 -7.39 -11.14
N LEU A 164 10.15 -7.68 -11.09
CA LEU A 164 9.11 -6.94 -11.82
C LEU A 164 8.05 -6.37 -10.90
N TRP A 165 7.37 -5.36 -11.40
CA TRP A 165 6.24 -4.70 -10.74
C TRP A 165 6.63 -4.00 -9.44
N ILE A 166 7.86 -3.44 -9.38
CA ILE A 166 8.38 -2.85 -8.17
C ILE A 166 7.92 -1.40 -8.03
N THR A 167 6.99 -1.19 -7.11
CA THR A 167 6.49 0.14 -6.70
C THR A 167 7.63 0.95 -6.09
N ASN A 168 7.65 2.25 -6.33
CA ASN A 168 8.69 3.19 -5.92
C ASN A 168 10.07 2.94 -6.56
N GLY A 169 10.20 2.00 -7.49
CA GLY A 169 11.52 1.61 -8.00
C GLY A 169 12.29 2.73 -8.69
N ALA A 170 11.60 3.73 -9.27
CA ALA A 170 12.27 4.88 -9.87
C ALA A 170 12.77 5.88 -8.81
N GLU A 171 12.05 6.07 -7.72
CA GLU A 171 12.33 7.01 -6.65
C GLU A 171 13.22 6.41 -5.56
N ALA A 172 13.13 5.08 -5.33
CA ALA A 172 13.78 4.42 -4.21
C ALA A 172 15.31 4.42 -4.29
N GLU A 173 15.93 4.56 -3.14
CA GLU A 173 17.38 4.44 -2.94
C GLU A 173 17.73 3.20 -2.11
N ILE A 174 16.78 2.68 -1.32
CA ILE A 174 16.93 1.48 -0.49
C ILE A 174 15.88 0.45 -0.91
N PHE A 175 16.29 -0.80 -1.09
CA PHE A 175 15.44 -1.87 -1.59
C PHE A 175 15.50 -3.09 -0.66
N VAL A 176 14.33 -3.62 -0.27
CA VAL A 176 14.23 -4.93 0.36
C VAL A 176 14.01 -5.96 -0.75
N VAL A 177 15.01 -6.79 -1.03
CA VAL A 177 15.04 -7.71 -2.17
C VAL A 177 15.12 -9.15 -1.69
N PHE A 178 14.34 -10.04 -2.32
CA PHE A 178 14.35 -11.46 -2.01
C PHE A 178 15.03 -12.25 -3.12
N ALA A 179 15.96 -13.13 -2.75
CA ALA A 179 16.64 -14.04 -3.67
C ALA A 179 16.80 -15.44 -3.04
N ASN A 180 16.91 -16.46 -3.87
CA ASN A 180 17.11 -17.83 -3.39
C ASN A 180 18.60 -18.12 -3.23
N ALA A 181 19.04 -18.26 -1.98
CA ALA A 181 20.43 -18.57 -1.60
C ALA A 181 20.71 -20.08 -1.55
N ASN A 182 19.67 -20.93 -1.55
CA ASN A 182 19.80 -22.38 -1.58
C ASN A 182 18.63 -23.00 -2.37
N PRO A 183 18.77 -23.13 -3.71
CA PRO A 183 17.72 -23.67 -4.57
C PRO A 183 17.22 -25.06 -4.19
N ASP A 184 18.10 -25.92 -3.70
CA ASP A 184 17.76 -27.31 -3.34
C ASP A 184 16.83 -27.37 -2.12
N ALA A 185 16.82 -26.32 -1.29
CA ALA A 185 15.88 -26.18 -0.17
C ALA A 185 14.51 -25.59 -0.60
N GLY A 186 14.29 -25.33 -1.90
CA GLY A 186 13.08 -24.71 -2.42
C GLY A 186 12.82 -23.34 -1.79
N TYR A 187 11.58 -23.10 -1.34
CA TYR A 187 11.22 -21.81 -0.71
C TYR A 187 11.98 -21.52 0.61
N LYS A 188 12.50 -22.56 1.26
CA LYS A 188 13.33 -22.42 2.47
C LYS A 188 14.75 -21.91 2.19
N GLY A 189 15.14 -21.80 0.92
CA GLY A 189 16.39 -21.15 0.51
C GLY A 189 16.26 -19.64 0.32
N ILE A 190 15.04 -19.09 0.33
CA ILE A 190 14.81 -17.66 0.11
C ILE A 190 15.36 -16.84 1.26
N THR A 191 16.14 -15.81 0.92
CA THR A 191 16.79 -14.89 1.83
C THR A 191 16.41 -13.46 1.44
N ALA A 192 16.23 -12.59 2.43
CA ALA A 192 15.97 -11.17 2.23
C ALA A 192 17.27 -10.37 2.36
N PHE A 193 17.42 -9.34 1.53
CA PHE A 193 18.59 -8.47 1.48
C PHE A 193 18.17 -7.00 1.48
N ILE A 194 18.94 -6.14 2.14
CA ILE A 194 18.85 -4.70 1.98
C ILE A 194 19.85 -4.30 0.91
N ILE A 195 19.37 -3.73 -0.20
CA ILE A 195 20.20 -3.29 -1.33
C ILE A 195 20.11 -1.77 -1.44
N GLU A 196 21.23 -1.12 -1.65
CA GLU A 196 21.31 0.30 -1.97
C GLU A 196 21.40 0.48 -3.49
N ARG A 197 20.87 1.59 -4.00
CA ARG A 197 20.77 1.86 -5.44
C ARG A 197 22.13 1.84 -6.16
N ASP A 198 23.19 2.25 -5.47
CA ASP A 198 24.55 2.38 -6.00
C ASP A 198 25.40 1.11 -5.85
N PHE A 199 24.84 0.02 -5.35
CA PHE A 199 25.59 -1.24 -5.27
C PHE A 199 25.98 -1.72 -6.66
N PRO A 200 27.25 -2.13 -6.86
CA PRO A 200 27.71 -2.65 -8.15
C PRO A 200 26.84 -3.79 -8.67
N GLY A 201 26.40 -3.68 -9.93
CA GLY A 201 25.56 -4.68 -10.57
C GLY A 201 24.05 -4.54 -10.29
N PHE A 202 23.62 -3.50 -9.56
CA PHE A 202 22.22 -3.14 -9.41
C PHE A 202 21.81 -2.07 -10.42
N ALA A 203 20.64 -2.23 -11.03
CA ALA A 203 20.07 -1.21 -11.90
C ALA A 203 18.53 -1.22 -11.85
N VAL A 204 17.95 -0.04 -12.01
CA VAL A 204 16.51 0.12 -12.24
C VAL A 204 16.26 0.06 -13.74
N GLY A 205 15.42 -0.88 -14.14
CA GLY A 205 15.08 -1.12 -15.53
C GLY A 205 13.85 -0.34 -16.01
N LYS A 206 13.10 -0.95 -16.91
CA LYS A 206 11.93 -0.36 -17.55
C LYS A 206 10.86 0.04 -16.52
N LYS A 207 10.27 1.23 -16.69
CA LYS A 207 9.03 1.65 -16.04
C LYS A 207 7.82 1.17 -16.86
N GLU A 208 6.82 0.61 -16.19
CA GLU A 208 5.63 0.08 -16.85
C GLU A 208 4.59 1.19 -17.16
N ASP A 209 3.99 1.13 -18.34
CA ASP A 209 2.81 1.92 -18.69
C ASP A 209 1.56 1.16 -18.23
N LYS A 210 0.76 1.78 -17.36
CA LYS A 210 -0.30 1.11 -16.61
C LYS A 210 -1.68 1.69 -16.91
N LEU A 211 -2.70 0.88 -16.68
CA LEU A 211 -4.11 1.27 -16.76
C LEU A 211 -4.45 2.39 -15.77
N GLY A 212 -4.15 2.18 -14.49
CA GLY A 212 -4.39 3.08 -13.37
C GLY A 212 -3.14 3.27 -12.52
N ILE A 213 -3.27 4.03 -11.43
CA ILE A 213 -2.15 4.45 -10.57
C ILE A 213 -0.91 4.85 -11.39
N ARG A 214 -1.15 5.59 -12.47
CA ARG A 214 -0.14 5.83 -13.51
C ARG A 214 1.05 6.63 -13.01
N ALA A 215 0.81 7.55 -12.08
CA ALA A 215 1.85 8.38 -11.50
C ALA A 215 2.81 7.62 -10.58
N SER A 216 2.37 6.53 -9.94
CA SER A 216 3.27 5.66 -9.20
C SER A 216 4.25 4.97 -10.13
N SER A 217 5.55 5.03 -9.86
CA SER A 217 6.54 4.29 -10.62
C SER A 217 6.43 2.80 -10.28
N THR A 218 6.29 2.00 -11.33
CA THR A 218 6.32 0.54 -11.23
C THR A 218 7.38 0.06 -12.20
N THR A 219 8.49 -0.45 -11.69
CA THR A 219 9.68 -0.71 -12.50
C THR A 219 10.12 -2.17 -12.45
N GLU A 220 10.97 -2.52 -13.42
CA GLU A 220 11.86 -3.67 -13.34
C GLU A 220 13.08 -3.31 -12.49
N LEU A 221 13.64 -4.27 -11.76
CA LEU A 221 14.99 -4.19 -11.19
C LEU A 221 15.85 -5.28 -11.81
N ILE A 222 17.09 -4.93 -12.13
CA ILE A 222 18.08 -5.79 -12.75
C ILE A 222 19.22 -6.01 -11.75
N LEU A 223 19.50 -7.28 -11.48
CA LEU A 223 20.60 -7.74 -10.65
C LEU A 223 21.53 -8.54 -11.56
N ASP A 224 22.66 -7.94 -11.95
CA ASP A 224 23.68 -8.54 -12.79
C ASP A 224 25.02 -8.55 -12.05
N ASN A 225 25.31 -9.69 -11.44
CA ASN A 225 26.43 -9.84 -10.50
C ASN A 225 26.40 -8.76 -9.41
N CYS A 226 25.20 -8.45 -8.92
CA CYS A 226 25.00 -7.42 -7.90
C CYS A 226 25.68 -7.83 -6.59
N GLN A 227 26.64 -6.98 -6.15
CA GLN A 227 27.45 -7.24 -4.97
C GLN A 227 26.78 -6.65 -3.74
N VAL A 228 26.37 -7.51 -2.81
CA VAL A 228 25.68 -7.12 -1.58
C VAL A 228 26.51 -7.54 -0.38
N PRO A 229 26.91 -6.64 0.51
CA PRO A 229 27.68 -6.99 1.72
C PRO A 229 26.94 -8.05 2.56
N ALA A 230 27.68 -8.98 3.18
CA ALA A 230 27.08 -10.00 4.02
C ALA A 230 26.28 -9.41 5.20
N ALA A 231 26.68 -8.23 5.67
CA ALA A 231 25.98 -7.48 6.70
C ALA A 231 24.57 -6.99 6.30
N ASN A 232 24.27 -7.02 4.98
CA ASN A 232 22.97 -6.57 4.42
C ASN A 232 21.94 -7.71 4.27
N VAL A 233 22.24 -8.92 4.77
CA VAL A 233 21.21 -9.96 4.92
C VAL A 233 20.22 -9.50 5.99
N LEU A 234 18.96 -9.36 5.60
CA LEU A 234 17.89 -9.00 6.52
C LEU A 234 17.34 -10.26 7.22
N GLY A 235 17.50 -10.30 8.53
CA GLY A 235 17.18 -11.49 9.33
C GLY A 235 18.20 -12.62 9.13
N GLU A 236 17.73 -13.84 8.91
CA GLU A 236 18.54 -15.04 8.76
C GLU A 236 18.53 -15.57 7.33
N VAL A 237 19.66 -16.12 6.86
CA VAL A 237 19.75 -16.83 5.58
C VAL A 237 18.73 -17.99 5.54
N GLY A 238 17.97 -18.08 4.44
CA GLY A 238 16.92 -19.10 4.27
C GLY A 238 15.62 -18.84 5.04
N LYS A 239 15.47 -17.67 5.69
CA LYS A 239 14.25 -17.29 6.40
C LYS A 239 13.49 -16.14 5.73
N GLY A 240 13.93 -15.69 4.57
CA GLY A 240 13.29 -14.59 3.83
C GLY A 240 11.82 -14.85 3.49
N TYR A 241 11.43 -16.11 3.27
CA TYR A 241 10.03 -16.45 3.02
C TYR A 241 9.10 -16.08 4.20
N LYS A 242 9.59 -16.18 5.45
CA LYS A 242 8.82 -15.77 6.64
C LYS A 242 8.66 -14.26 6.67
N ILE A 243 9.77 -13.54 6.41
CA ILE A 243 9.76 -12.08 6.32
C ILE A 243 8.74 -11.64 5.26
N ALA A 244 8.77 -12.24 4.06
CA ALA A 244 7.84 -11.92 3.00
C ALA A 244 6.37 -12.13 3.41
N ILE A 245 6.03 -13.27 4.03
CA ILE A 245 4.66 -13.57 4.45
C ILE A 245 4.16 -12.55 5.48
N GLU A 246 4.96 -12.26 6.51
CA GLU A 246 4.55 -11.34 7.58
C GLU A 246 4.43 -9.91 7.05
N THR A 247 5.38 -9.46 6.23
CA THR A 247 5.34 -8.14 5.59
C THR A 247 4.10 -7.95 4.71
N LEU A 248 3.77 -8.94 3.87
CA LEU A 248 2.60 -8.88 3.00
C LEU A 248 1.27 -8.87 3.78
N ASN A 249 1.22 -9.35 5.04
CA ASN A 249 0.02 -9.22 5.85
C ASN A 249 -0.25 -7.76 6.24
N GLU A 250 0.78 -6.95 6.49
CA GLU A 250 0.62 -5.51 6.72
C GLU A 250 0.28 -4.76 5.42
N GLY A 251 0.96 -5.06 4.32
CA GLY A 251 0.65 -4.51 3.01
C GLY A 251 -0.81 -4.72 2.59
N ARG A 252 -1.45 -5.86 2.95
CA ARG A 252 -2.88 -6.08 2.71
C ARG A 252 -3.76 -5.06 3.40
N ILE A 253 -3.40 -4.62 4.60
CA ILE A 253 -4.15 -3.58 5.34
C ILE A 253 -3.97 -2.24 4.65
N GLY A 254 -2.74 -1.88 4.24
CA GLY A 254 -2.44 -0.67 3.47
C GLY A 254 -3.23 -0.60 2.16
N ILE A 255 -3.24 -1.68 1.37
CA ILE A 255 -4.07 -1.74 0.16
C ILE A 255 -5.56 -1.67 0.49
N GLY A 256 -6.01 -2.30 1.58
CA GLY A 256 -7.37 -2.14 2.07
C GLY A 256 -7.73 -0.67 2.30
N ALA A 257 -6.86 0.07 2.98
CA ALA A 257 -6.99 1.51 3.23
C ALA A 257 -6.99 2.33 1.93
N GLN A 258 -6.10 2.01 0.99
CA GLN A 258 -6.07 2.66 -0.31
C GLN A 258 -7.40 2.48 -1.06
N MET A 259 -7.96 1.28 -1.07
CA MET A 259 -9.20 1.00 -1.80
C MET A 259 -10.41 1.70 -1.18
N ILE A 260 -10.51 1.77 0.15
CA ILE A 260 -11.59 2.56 0.78
C ILE A 260 -11.41 4.07 0.53
N GLY A 261 -10.18 4.57 0.46
CA GLY A 261 -9.89 5.96 0.10
C GLY A 261 -10.33 6.28 -1.33
N VAL A 262 -9.92 5.46 -2.32
CA VAL A 262 -10.33 5.59 -3.73
C VAL A 262 -11.85 5.57 -3.89
N ALA A 263 -12.53 4.60 -3.28
CA ALA A 263 -14.00 4.51 -3.32
C ALA A 263 -14.65 5.73 -2.67
N SER A 264 -14.09 6.21 -1.56
CA SER A 264 -14.57 7.40 -0.83
C SER A 264 -14.46 8.67 -1.67
N GLY A 265 -13.33 8.85 -2.37
CA GLY A 265 -13.11 9.97 -3.28
C GLY A 265 -14.07 9.96 -4.47
N ALA A 266 -14.26 8.81 -5.10
CA ALA A 266 -15.21 8.64 -6.20
C ALA A 266 -16.65 8.91 -5.76
N LEU A 267 -17.08 8.36 -4.62
CA LEU A 267 -18.42 8.54 -4.07
C LEU A 267 -18.68 10.00 -3.71
N ALA A 268 -17.72 10.69 -3.10
CA ALA A 268 -17.84 12.11 -2.79
C ALA A 268 -18.01 12.97 -4.03
N ALA A 269 -17.25 12.68 -5.11
CA ALA A 269 -17.40 13.35 -6.39
C ALA A 269 -18.79 13.11 -7.01
N ALA A 270 -19.29 11.86 -6.95
CA ALA A 270 -20.61 11.50 -7.48
C ALA A 270 -21.75 12.15 -6.68
N LEU A 271 -21.63 12.21 -5.35
CA LEU A 271 -22.60 12.90 -4.50
C LEU A 271 -22.71 14.38 -4.87
N ALA A 272 -21.58 15.08 -4.99
CA ALA A 272 -21.58 16.51 -5.38
C ALA A 272 -22.19 16.70 -6.79
N TYR A 273 -21.73 15.91 -7.76
CA TYR A 273 -22.21 16.02 -9.15
C TYR A 273 -23.72 15.78 -9.27
N THR A 274 -24.26 14.75 -8.61
CA THR A 274 -25.68 14.41 -8.68
C THR A 274 -26.61 15.46 -8.07
N GLN A 275 -26.10 16.29 -7.16
CA GLN A 275 -26.83 17.43 -6.59
C GLN A 275 -26.89 18.61 -7.55
N GLU A 276 -25.87 18.83 -8.37
CA GLU A 276 -25.77 19.96 -9.29
C GLU A 276 -26.36 19.64 -10.67
N ARG A 277 -26.12 18.41 -11.16
CA ARG A 277 -26.57 17.99 -12.50
C ARG A 277 -28.10 17.83 -12.54
N GLN A 278 -28.73 18.52 -13.49
CA GLN A 278 -30.18 18.45 -13.70
C GLN A 278 -30.54 17.68 -14.94
N GLN A 279 -31.54 16.82 -14.84
CA GLN A 279 -32.20 16.13 -15.95
C GLN A 279 -33.70 15.98 -15.63
N PHE A 280 -34.56 16.01 -16.66
CA PHE A 280 -36.01 15.93 -16.49
C PHE A 280 -36.57 16.98 -15.51
N GLY A 281 -35.97 18.18 -15.47
CA GLY A 281 -36.42 19.32 -14.66
C GLY A 281 -36.07 19.27 -13.17
N ARG A 282 -35.17 18.35 -12.73
CA ARG A 282 -34.73 18.25 -11.33
C ARG A 282 -33.30 17.71 -11.23
N ALA A 283 -32.70 17.85 -10.05
CA ALA A 283 -31.39 17.28 -9.81
C ALA A 283 -31.38 15.74 -9.99
N VAL A 284 -30.28 15.20 -10.53
CA VAL A 284 -30.14 13.76 -10.73
C VAL A 284 -30.22 13.02 -9.38
N GLY A 285 -29.71 13.62 -8.32
CA GLY A 285 -29.79 13.10 -6.94
C GLY A 285 -31.21 13.01 -6.36
N ASP A 286 -32.22 13.69 -6.98
CA ASP A 286 -33.61 13.60 -6.54
C ASP A 286 -34.33 12.35 -7.05
N PHE A 287 -33.72 11.59 -7.95
CA PHE A 287 -34.31 10.33 -8.43
C PHE A 287 -34.08 9.22 -7.40
N GLN A 288 -35.15 8.57 -6.98
CA GLN A 288 -35.13 7.52 -5.95
C GLN A 288 -34.12 6.40 -6.30
N ALA A 289 -34.03 6.00 -7.58
CA ALA A 289 -33.08 4.98 -8.01
C ALA A 289 -31.62 5.40 -7.76
N VAL A 290 -31.28 6.68 -8.00
CA VAL A 290 -29.95 7.25 -7.74
C VAL A 290 -29.67 7.29 -6.23
N GLN A 291 -30.67 7.71 -5.43
CA GLN A 291 -30.54 7.73 -3.96
C GLN A 291 -30.26 6.33 -3.40
N PHE A 292 -30.95 5.31 -3.90
CA PHE A 292 -30.73 3.92 -3.45
C PHE A 292 -29.35 3.40 -3.83
N GLN A 293 -28.86 3.70 -5.04
CA GLN A 293 -27.54 3.32 -5.48
C GLN A 293 -26.44 3.99 -4.60
N LEU A 294 -26.57 5.29 -4.32
CA LEU A 294 -25.65 6.01 -3.45
C LEU A 294 -25.66 5.48 -2.02
N ALA A 295 -26.86 5.19 -1.47
CA ALA A 295 -27.00 4.62 -0.13
C ALA A 295 -26.40 3.21 -0.03
N GLN A 296 -26.57 2.38 -1.05
CA GLN A 296 -25.95 1.05 -1.12
C GLN A 296 -24.42 1.16 -1.17
N ALA A 297 -23.89 2.04 -2.03
CA ALA A 297 -22.44 2.28 -2.15
C ALA A 297 -21.83 2.77 -0.82
N ALA A 298 -22.48 3.71 -0.15
CA ALA A 298 -22.05 4.22 1.16
C ALA A 298 -22.05 3.11 2.23
N THR A 299 -23.07 2.25 2.24
CA THR A 299 -23.17 1.12 3.18
C THR A 299 -22.05 0.10 2.97
N GLU A 300 -21.77 -0.27 1.71
CA GLU A 300 -20.69 -1.21 1.38
C GLU A 300 -19.31 -0.63 1.72
N LEU A 301 -19.12 0.66 1.45
CA LEU A 301 -17.88 1.36 1.77
C LEU A 301 -17.62 1.40 3.27
N GLU A 302 -18.65 1.69 4.08
CA GLU A 302 -18.52 1.68 5.53
C GLU A 302 -18.22 0.29 6.08
N ALA A 303 -18.85 -0.75 5.55
CA ALA A 303 -18.55 -2.13 5.92
C ALA A 303 -17.09 -2.50 5.58
N ALA A 304 -16.58 -2.08 4.42
CA ALA A 304 -15.18 -2.27 4.04
C ALA A 304 -14.23 -1.53 4.98
N ARG A 305 -14.53 -0.29 5.35
CA ARG A 305 -13.75 0.52 6.31
C ARG A 305 -13.65 -0.16 7.66
N LEU A 306 -14.77 -0.65 8.20
CA LEU A 306 -14.81 -1.38 9.47
C LEU A 306 -13.89 -2.61 9.44
N MET A 307 -13.84 -3.35 8.33
CA MET A 307 -12.96 -4.52 8.20
C MET A 307 -11.48 -4.12 8.17
N VAL A 308 -11.12 -3.05 7.45
CA VAL A 308 -9.74 -2.55 7.36
C VAL A 308 -9.27 -2.03 8.72
N TYR A 309 -10.06 -1.21 9.38
CA TYR A 309 -9.74 -0.66 10.70
C TYR A 309 -9.62 -1.75 11.76
N ASN A 310 -10.51 -2.76 11.72
CA ASN A 310 -10.40 -3.92 12.61
C ASN A 310 -9.07 -4.66 12.43
N ALA A 311 -8.63 -4.87 11.19
CA ALA A 311 -7.36 -5.54 10.93
C ALA A 311 -6.16 -4.73 11.43
N ALA A 312 -6.16 -3.40 11.24
CA ALA A 312 -5.14 -2.49 11.76
C ALA A 312 -5.10 -2.51 13.30
N ARG A 313 -6.26 -2.38 13.96
CA ARG A 313 -6.37 -2.42 15.43
C ARG A 313 -5.89 -3.76 16.01
N LEU A 314 -6.20 -4.89 15.36
CA LEU A 314 -5.71 -6.20 15.79
C LEU A 314 -4.18 -6.27 15.74
N LYS A 315 -3.57 -5.76 14.66
CA LYS A 315 -2.11 -5.70 14.53
C LYS A 315 -1.48 -4.82 15.62
N ASP A 316 -2.01 -3.63 15.85
CA ASP A 316 -1.50 -2.72 16.87
C ASP A 316 -1.63 -3.32 18.28
N ALA A 317 -2.71 -4.09 18.53
CA ALA A 317 -2.91 -4.85 19.75
C ALA A 317 -2.08 -6.15 19.84
N GLN A 318 -1.18 -6.39 18.88
CA GLN A 318 -0.35 -7.61 18.81
C GLN A 318 -1.17 -8.92 18.81
N LYS A 319 -2.35 -8.91 18.21
CA LYS A 319 -3.23 -10.06 18.03
C LYS A 319 -3.05 -10.68 16.65
N PRO A 320 -3.37 -11.96 16.46
CA PRO A 320 -3.45 -12.55 15.12
C PRO A 320 -4.42 -11.76 14.22
N PHE A 321 -3.99 -11.40 13.02
CA PHE A 321 -4.74 -10.53 12.11
C PHE A 321 -4.69 -10.99 10.63
N THR A 322 -3.98 -12.06 10.32
CA THR A 322 -3.75 -12.53 8.94
C THR A 322 -5.06 -12.79 8.18
N ARG A 323 -6.04 -13.42 8.84
CA ARG A 323 -7.36 -13.70 8.27
C ARG A 323 -8.12 -12.40 8.01
N GLU A 324 -8.14 -11.52 8.99
CA GLU A 324 -8.82 -10.23 8.95
C GLU A 324 -8.21 -9.31 7.89
N ALA A 325 -6.88 -9.28 7.77
CA ALA A 325 -6.18 -8.54 6.71
C ALA A 325 -6.53 -9.08 5.31
N ALA A 326 -6.59 -10.40 5.13
CA ALA A 326 -6.99 -11.00 3.86
C ALA A 326 -8.46 -10.70 3.52
N MET A 327 -9.38 -10.79 4.50
CA MET A 327 -10.79 -10.44 4.33
C MET A 327 -10.96 -8.96 4.01
N ALA A 328 -10.27 -8.07 4.73
CA ALA A 328 -10.33 -6.63 4.53
C ALA A 328 -9.88 -6.25 3.12
N LYS A 329 -8.73 -6.75 2.68
CA LYS A 329 -8.19 -6.49 1.34
C LYS A 329 -9.11 -7.03 0.24
N LEU A 330 -9.64 -8.24 0.39
CA LEU A 330 -10.55 -8.83 -0.58
C LEU A 330 -11.82 -7.98 -0.73
N PHE A 331 -12.47 -7.69 0.38
CA PHE A 331 -13.77 -7.00 0.36
C PHE A 331 -13.63 -5.54 -0.07
N SER A 332 -12.64 -4.80 0.47
CA SER A 332 -12.41 -3.40 0.11
C SER A 332 -12.11 -3.22 -1.38
N SER A 333 -11.31 -4.11 -1.99
CA SER A 333 -11.02 -4.04 -3.42
C SER A 333 -12.25 -4.32 -4.29
N GLN A 334 -13.11 -5.27 -3.90
CA GLN A 334 -14.37 -5.55 -4.58
C GLN A 334 -15.38 -4.40 -4.46
N VAL A 335 -15.48 -3.80 -3.27
CA VAL A 335 -16.32 -2.62 -3.04
C VAL A 335 -15.82 -1.44 -3.88
N CYS A 336 -14.50 -1.22 -3.90
CA CYS A 336 -13.90 -0.14 -4.67
C CYS A 336 -14.22 -0.24 -6.17
N GLU A 337 -14.09 -1.43 -6.77
CA GLU A 337 -14.46 -1.63 -8.18
C GLU A 337 -15.95 -1.32 -8.44
N ARG A 338 -16.85 -1.80 -7.57
CA ARG A 338 -18.29 -1.54 -7.72
C ARG A 338 -18.63 -0.07 -7.56
N VAL A 339 -18.12 0.58 -6.51
CA VAL A 339 -18.40 1.99 -6.22
C VAL A 339 -17.86 2.90 -7.31
N THR A 340 -16.62 2.69 -7.77
CA THR A 340 -16.02 3.52 -8.81
C THR A 340 -16.72 3.33 -10.16
N SER A 341 -17.16 2.11 -10.50
CA SER A 341 -17.99 1.84 -11.70
C SER A 341 -19.31 2.59 -11.63
N LEU A 342 -20.01 2.48 -10.50
CA LEU A 342 -21.25 3.23 -10.28
C LEU A 342 -21.07 4.73 -10.41
N CYS A 343 -19.97 5.27 -9.88
CA CYS A 343 -19.69 6.71 -9.96
C CYS A 343 -19.52 7.17 -11.41
N VAL A 344 -18.85 6.39 -12.26
CA VAL A 344 -18.76 6.68 -13.72
C VAL A 344 -20.15 6.71 -14.34
N GLU A 345 -21.02 5.74 -14.02
CA GLU A 345 -22.38 5.66 -14.53
C GLU A 345 -23.23 6.88 -14.09
N LEU A 346 -23.13 7.31 -12.84
CA LEU A 346 -23.86 8.46 -12.32
C LEU A 346 -23.47 9.79 -12.99
N PHE A 347 -22.22 9.91 -13.45
CA PHE A 347 -21.78 11.05 -14.25
C PHE A 347 -22.27 10.96 -15.71
N GLY A 348 -22.71 9.79 -16.18
CA GLY A 348 -23.11 9.55 -17.56
C GLY A 348 -21.94 9.77 -18.54
N GLY A 349 -22.19 10.42 -19.68
CA GLY A 349 -21.15 10.69 -20.67
C GLY A 349 -19.94 11.48 -20.13
N TYR A 350 -20.14 12.36 -19.18
CA TYR A 350 -19.06 13.11 -18.52
C TYR A 350 -18.16 12.22 -17.66
N GLY A 351 -18.69 11.14 -17.08
CA GLY A 351 -17.89 10.18 -16.34
C GLY A 351 -16.92 9.36 -17.20
N TYR A 352 -17.13 9.38 -18.51
CA TYR A 352 -16.29 8.66 -19.48
C TYR A 352 -15.21 9.56 -20.12
N THR A 353 -15.12 10.82 -19.69
CA THR A 353 -14.12 11.80 -20.15
C THR A 353 -13.13 12.12 -19.04
N LYS A 354 -11.95 12.62 -19.43
CA LYS A 354 -10.87 12.98 -18.48
C LYS A 354 -11.07 14.31 -17.78
N ASP A 355 -12.17 15.02 -18.06
CA ASP A 355 -12.49 16.31 -17.45
C ASP A 355 -12.98 16.16 -16.00
N TYR A 356 -13.41 14.95 -15.63
CA TYR A 356 -13.91 14.61 -14.29
C TYR A 356 -13.09 13.48 -13.66
N PRO A 357 -12.98 13.43 -12.33
CA PRO A 357 -12.05 12.52 -11.67
C PRO A 357 -12.50 11.05 -11.64
N VAL A 358 -13.78 10.76 -11.91
CA VAL A 358 -14.36 9.42 -11.68
C VAL A 358 -13.79 8.35 -12.61
N GLU A 359 -13.41 8.71 -13.86
CA GLU A 359 -12.76 7.78 -14.78
C GLU A 359 -11.38 7.34 -14.27
N LYS A 360 -10.64 8.26 -13.62
CA LYS A 360 -9.35 7.95 -13.03
C LYS A 360 -9.52 7.03 -11.81
N PHE A 361 -10.46 7.33 -10.93
CA PHE A 361 -10.76 6.45 -9.78
C PHE A 361 -11.15 5.05 -10.24
N TYR A 362 -11.92 4.91 -11.31
CA TYR A 362 -12.29 3.62 -11.90
C TYR A 362 -11.07 2.85 -12.42
N ARG A 363 -10.14 3.51 -13.13
CA ARG A 363 -8.89 2.89 -13.58
C ARG A 363 -8.00 2.48 -12.42
N ASP A 364 -7.88 3.33 -11.41
CA ASP A 364 -7.05 3.11 -10.22
C ASP A 364 -7.59 1.96 -9.35
N ALA A 365 -8.91 1.83 -9.22
CA ALA A 365 -9.55 0.78 -8.43
C ALA A 365 -9.14 -0.63 -8.87
N LYS A 366 -8.89 -0.83 -10.17
CA LYS A 366 -8.64 -2.17 -10.73
C LYS A 366 -7.44 -2.86 -10.14
N ILE A 367 -6.40 -2.13 -9.79
CA ILE A 367 -5.17 -2.73 -9.25
C ILE A 367 -5.41 -3.41 -7.89
N GLY A 368 -6.39 -2.94 -7.12
CA GLY A 368 -6.71 -3.46 -5.79
C GLY A 368 -7.03 -4.96 -5.77
N THR A 369 -7.55 -5.52 -6.85
CA THR A 369 -7.83 -6.96 -6.97
C THR A 369 -6.63 -7.79 -7.44
N ILE A 370 -5.50 -7.14 -7.79
CA ILE A 370 -4.36 -7.77 -8.44
C ILE A 370 -3.14 -7.83 -7.52
N TYR A 371 -2.61 -6.68 -7.08
CA TYR A 371 -1.35 -6.60 -6.31
C TYR A 371 -1.54 -6.94 -4.83
N GLU A 372 -0.44 -7.07 -4.07
CA GLU A 372 -0.40 -7.53 -2.67
C GLU A 372 -1.16 -8.85 -2.44
N GLY A 373 -1.10 -9.71 -3.47
CA GLY A 373 -1.85 -10.95 -3.58
C GLY A 373 -3.23 -10.75 -4.21
N THR A 374 -3.47 -11.45 -5.33
CA THR A 374 -4.75 -11.38 -6.05
C THR A 374 -5.93 -11.77 -5.16
N SER A 375 -7.15 -11.44 -5.60
CA SER A 375 -8.38 -11.88 -4.91
C SER A 375 -8.40 -13.39 -4.62
N ASN A 376 -7.89 -14.22 -5.55
CA ASN A 376 -7.79 -15.66 -5.34
C ASN A 376 -6.80 -16.02 -4.23
N MET A 377 -5.69 -15.29 -4.09
CA MET A 377 -4.73 -15.50 -3.01
C MET A 377 -5.31 -15.11 -1.64
N GLN A 378 -6.15 -14.06 -1.61
CA GLN A 378 -6.88 -13.72 -0.39
C GLN A 378 -7.87 -14.83 0.00
N LEU A 379 -8.67 -15.31 -0.95
CA LEU A 379 -9.60 -16.43 -0.74
C LEU A 379 -8.88 -17.69 -0.27
N GLN A 380 -7.74 -18.03 -0.86
CA GLN A 380 -6.93 -19.18 -0.44
C GLN A 380 -6.42 -19.02 1.00
N THR A 381 -5.96 -17.82 1.37
CA THR A 381 -5.51 -17.51 2.73
C THR A 381 -6.66 -17.67 3.73
N ILE A 382 -7.83 -17.11 3.42
CA ILE A 382 -9.03 -17.19 4.26
C ILE A 382 -9.46 -18.66 4.42
N ALA A 383 -9.58 -19.39 3.32
CA ALA A 383 -10.02 -20.79 3.33
C ALA A 383 -9.08 -21.66 4.18
N LYS A 384 -7.75 -21.47 4.03
CA LYS A 384 -6.75 -22.20 4.84
C LYS A 384 -6.90 -21.92 6.34
N MET A 385 -7.24 -20.68 6.71
CA MET A 385 -7.40 -20.31 8.12
C MET A 385 -8.75 -20.70 8.71
N LEU A 386 -9.77 -20.91 7.89
CA LEU A 386 -11.07 -21.46 8.33
C LEU A 386 -11.00 -22.97 8.58
N ALA A 387 -10.03 -23.66 7.99
CA ALA A 387 -9.83 -25.10 8.13
C ALA A 387 -8.93 -25.48 9.34
N GLN A 388 -8.36 -24.50 10.03
CA GLN A 388 -7.54 -24.65 11.25
C GLN A 388 -8.40 -24.49 12.52
#